data_b57d46924660d67b6c1d2bc03791da54
#
_entry.id   b57d46924660d67b6c1d2bc03791da54
#
_cell.length_a   1.000
_cell.length_b   1.000
_cell.length_c   1.000
_cell.angle_alpha   90.00
_cell.angle_beta   90.00
_cell.angle_gamma   90.00
#
_symmetry.space_group_name_H-M   'P 1'
#
loop_
_entity.id
_entity.type
_entity.pdbx_description
1 polymer ?
#
loop_
_entity_poly.entity_id
_entity_poly.type
_entity_poly.pdbx_seq_one_letter_code
_entity_poly.pdbx_strand_id
1 'polypeptide(L)'
;MLKKQVRWGADIGYAKPVKPIDPKIEQREHGLKGSLKDGELGYSRMITRRVARKDARDAIPTSESITEDQWSEREQQIAEKAEQVRRGLKTWMSATSASVRNFISDCTPADIYPDQLREAIKADESEYRHYEADDSTDAKAHHEATVVELESFKQRFDGQLQKRTPDIKKNVEQAIAILIFIMIVEGCFNALLFKDAQSSGLLGGMLIAFGISAVNVLFGVTGGFVGLRHLNHPEMPMKVLGGIVAAVCISCGLFVNFFVAHFRDAVEVSLHAAMAEGSLANFSMFNIAPSDVIAGMFPNIFGLDSLVAIGLLLIGLTVFCIALCEGYDRISDRFPGYGRVWRKERAAYEKRQQVRNGVRDDLSDFFSRSRLFFETQQTRHMTAKREIEKAVNMLETRRDIAVEIAARAGDQERSLKVAYRQAHRRERNACRDKLGEQAAVPAYFDEIVTPNLPAFDYSKEREQANAAIKAIENNIQALNITREWMEQHIQTVQKGLSSIEQRVGDHIQALREKQQRHDHAKSA
;
A
#
# COMPACT_ATOMS: atom_id res chain seq x y z
N MET A 1 -3.66 6.96 8.78
CA MET A 1 -2.26 6.65 9.14
C MET A 1 -1.34 7.32 8.14
N LEU A 2 -0.54 8.28 8.59
CA LEU A 2 0.44 9.00 7.76
C LEU A 2 1.46 7.98 7.24
N LYS A 3 1.62 7.92 5.91
CA LYS A 3 2.70 7.17 5.26
C LYS A 3 4.04 7.72 5.77
N LYS A 4 4.57 7.14 6.86
CA LYS A 4 5.92 7.45 7.32
C LYS A 4 6.88 7.09 6.19
N GLN A 5 7.49 8.09 5.56
CA GLN A 5 8.62 7.87 4.66
C GLN A 5 9.72 7.18 5.48
N VAL A 6 10.43 6.27 4.84
CA VAL A 6 11.61 5.62 5.42
C VAL A 6 12.60 6.72 5.82
N ARG A 7 12.72 7.02 7.13
CA ARG A 7 13.51 8.15 7.66
C ARG A 7 15.00 7.97 7.45
N TRP A 8 15.50 6.74 7.58
CA TRP A 8 16.92 6.44 7.47
C TRP A 8 17.53 6.76 6.11
N GLY A 9 16.73 6.99 5.09
CA GLY A 9 17.21 7.39 3.80
C GLY A 9 17.64 8.86 3.67
N ALA A 10 17.24 9.76 4.56
CA ALA A 10 17.56 11.19 4.45
C ALA A 10 19.00 11.52 4.91
N ASP A 11 19.55 10.74 5.83
CA ASP A 11 20.83 11.03 6.50
C ASP A 11 22.01 10.22 5.93
N ILE A 12 21.75 9.20 5.12
CA ILE A 12 22.78 8.30 4.59
C ILE A 12 22.88 8.48 3.07
N GLY A 13 23.84 9.31 2.64
CA GLY A 13 24.42 9.40 1.31
C GLY A 13 23.56 9.04 0.10
N TYR A 14 22.39 9.67 -0.06
CA TYR A 14 21.57 9.47 -1.26
C TYR A 14 22.35 9.82 -2.52
N ALA A 15 22.51 8.87 -3.42
CA ALA A 15 22.78 9.24 -4.80
C ALA A 15 21.63 10.11 -5.30
N LYS A 16 21.91 11.38 -5.54
CA LYS A 16 20.93 12.29 -6.16
C LYS A 16 20.55 11.75 -7.56
N PRO A 17 19.34 12.02 -8.05
CA PRO A 17 19.04 11.72 -9.43
C PRO A 17 20.08 12.42 -10.33
N VAL A 18 20.85 11.64 -11.08
CA VAL A 18 21.85 12.16 -12.00
C VAL A 18 21.12 12.83 -13.14
N LYS A 19 21.35 14.12 -13.31
CA LYS A 19 20.91 14.82 -14.54
C LYS A 19 21.83 14.32 -15.67
N PRO A 20 21.27 13.97 -16.83
CA PRO A 20 22.10 13.64 -17.99
C PRO A 20 23.02 14.82 -18.31
N ILE A 21 24.18 14.54 -18.89
CA ILE A 21 25.10 15.56 -19.37
C ILE A 21 24.36 16.50 -20.33
N ASP A 22 24.64 17.81 -20.26
CA ASP A 22 23.93 18.79 -21.12
C ASP A 22 24.02 18.35 -22.59
N PRO A 23 22.87 18.17 -23.29
CA PRO A 23 22.84 17.76 -24.70
C PRO A 23 23.65 18.67 -25.62
N LYS A 24 23.83 19.96 -25.24
CA LYS A 24 24.71 20.88 -25.97
C LYS A 24 26.17 20.45 -25.87
N ILE A 25 26.56 19.86 -24.75
CA ILE A 25 27.90 19.33 -24.57
C ILE A 25 28.06 18.00 -25.33
N GLU A 26 27.01 17.22 -25.52
CA GLU A 26 27.04 16.00 -26.35
C GLU A 26 27.32 16.25 -27.83
N GLN A 27 27.00 17.44 -28.37
CA GLN A 27 27.32 17.77 -29.74
C GLN A 27 28.83 17.90 -29.92
N ARG A 28 29.42 17.04 -30.76
CA ARG A 28 30.87 16.89 -30.96
C ARG A 28 31.60 18.19 -31.20
N GLU A 29 31.00 19.10 -32.00
CA GLU A 29 31.59 20.35 -32.44
C GLU A 29 30.94 21.59 -31.80
N HIS A 30 30.15 21.42 -30.72
CA HIS A 30 29.46 22.55 -30.09
C HIS A 30 30.47 23.62 -29.63
N GLY A 31 30.24 24.84 -30.03
CA GLY A 31 31.11 26.00 -29.74
C GLY A 31 32.20 26.25 -30.76
N LEU A 32 32.47 25.35 -31.71
CA LEU A 32 33.39 25.59 -32.83
C LEU A 32 32.69 26.36 -33.95
N LYS A 33 33.26 27.51 -34.35
CA LYS A 33 32.72 28.35 -35.42
C LYS A 33 33.84 28.82 -36.35
N GLY A 34 33.55 28.96 -37.65
CA GLY A 34 34.47 29.49 -38.64
C GLY A 34 35.80 28.75 -38.68
N SER A 35 36.91 29.47 -38.66
CA SER A 35 38.29 28.91 -38.72
C SER A 35 38.59 27.88 -37.59
N LEU A 36 37.86 27.92 -36.45
CA LEU A 36 37.97 26.92 -35.38
C LEU A 36 37.31 25.61 -35.76
N LYS A 37 36.31 25.61 -36.66
CA LYS A 37 35.63 24.39 -37.09
C LYS A 37 36.39 23.66 -38.20
N ASP A 38 36.84 24.42 -39.19
CA ASP A 38 37.42 23.85 -40.40
C ASP A 38 38.95 23.77 -40.37
N GLY A 39 39.58 24.48 -39.47
CA GLY A 39 41.04 24.61 -39.39
C GLY A 39 41.59 25.47 -40.54
N GLU A 40 40.71 26.18 -41.24
CA GLU A 40 41.11 27.00 -42.40
C GLU A 40 41.60 28.37 -41.97
N LEU A 41 42.79 28.77 -42.43
CA LEU A 41 43.37 30.09 -42.15
C LEU A 41 42.78 31.24 -43.00
N GLY A 42 41.95 30.87 -43.96
CA GLY A 42 41.25 31.84 -44.82
C GLY A 42 42.14 32.53 -45.88
N TYR A 43 43.34 32.03 -46.09
CA TYR A 43 44.25 32.58 -47.06
C TYR A 43 44.38 31.73 -48.33
N SER A 44 44.21 32.37 -49.49
CA SER A 44 44.42 31.70 -50.77
C SER A 44 45.88 31.59 -51.11
N ARG A 45 46.31 30.39 -51.53
CA ARG A 45 47.69 30.09 -51.99
C ARG A 45 48.08 30.97 -53.18
N MET A 46 47.11 31.28 -54.06
CA MET A 46 47.33 32.13 -55.24
C MET A 46 47.60 33.60 -54.82
N ILE A 47 46.80 34.14 -53.91
CA ILE A 47 47.00 35.50 -53.38
C ILE A 47 48.32 35.59 -52.64
N THR A 48 48.66 34.59 -51.77
CA THR A 48 49.92 34.53 -51.07
C THR A 48 51.14 34.57 -52.00
N ARG A 49 51.07 33.83 -53.11
CA ARG A 49 52.13 33.88 -54.15
C ARG A 49 52.18 35.23 -54.85
N ARG A 50 51.03 35.91 -55.09
CA ARG A 50 51.00 37.24 -55.67
C ARG A 50 51.66 38.28 -54.73
N VAL A 51 51.31 38.28 -53.49
CA VAL A 51 51.93 39.14 -52.46
C VAL A 51 53.44 38.88 -52.39
N ALA A 52 53.85 37.61 -52.34
CA ALA A 52 55.25 37.21 -52.29
C ALA A 52 56.09 37.78 -53.50
N ARG A 53 55.48 37.78 -54.69
CA ARG A 53 56.14 38.36 -55.88
C ARG A 53 56.26 39.89 -55.81
N LYS A 54 55.23 40.53 -55.21
CA LYS A 54 55.31 42.02 -55.02
C LYS A 54 56.42 42.32 -53.99
N ASP A 55 56.39 41.69 -52.81
CA ASP A 55 57.36 41.90 -51.78
C ASP A 55 58.79 41.60 -52.26
N ALA A 56 58.97 40.60 -53.12
CA ALA A 56 60.26 40.28 -53.71
C ALA A 56 60.81 41.39 -54.60
N ARG A 57 59.95 42.09 -55.36
CA ARG A 57 60.30 43.24 -56.19
C ARG A 57 60.67 44.46 -55.35
N ASP A 58 59.99 44.60 -54.21
CA ASP A 58 60.19 45.70 -53.28
C ASP A 58 61.38 45.40 -52.28
N ALA A 59 62.07 44.26 -52.47
CA ALA A 59 63.18 43.77 -51.63
C ALA A 59 62.80 43.56 -50.13
N ILE A 60 61.53 43.24 -49.86
CA ILE A 60 61.01 42.98 -48.52
C ILE A 60 60.66 41.48 -48.39
N PRO A 61 61.05 40.78 -47.33
CA PRO A 61 62.01 41.21 -46.27
C PRO A 61 63.44 41.31 -46.79
N THR A 62 64.29 42.01 -46.03
CA THR A 62 65.72 42.17 -46.37
C THR A 62 66.51 40.87 -46.17
N SER A 63 67.70 40.77 -46.80
CA SER A 63 68.58 39.62 -46.64
C SER A 63 69.06 39.41 -45.20
N GLU A 64 69.07 40.46 -44.39
CA GLU A 64 69.49 40.45 -42.99
C GLU A 64 68.37 40.07 -41.98
N SER A 65 67.14 39.85 -42.47
CA SER A 65 66.06 39.46 -41.59
C SER A 65 66.26 38.04 -41.05
N ILE A 66 66.39 37.94 -39.71
CA ILE A 66 66.65 36.67 -39.03
C ILE A 66 65.55 36.28 -38.06
N THR A 67 64.93 37.25 -37.35
CA THR A 67 63.93 37.02 -36.33
C THR A 67 62.51 37.01 -36.88
N GLU A 68 61.54 36.41 -36.20
CA GLU A 68 60.13 36.37 -36.58
C GLU A 68 59.51 37.76 -36.79
N ASP A 69 59.95 38.73 -35.99
CA ASP A 69 59.51 40.13 -36.09
C ASP A 69 59.97 40.82 -37.42
N GLN A 70 60.97 40.24 -38.04
CA GLN A 70 61.51 40.74 -39.33
C GLN A 70 61.00 39.96 -40.54
N TRP A 71 60.14 38.97 -40.32
CA TRP A 71 59.48 38.24 -41.44
C TRP A 71 58.59 39.16 -42.26
N SER A 72 58.25 38.69 -43.42
CA SER A 72 57.27 39.44 -44.22
C SER A 72 55.94 39.59 -43.48
N GLU A 73 55.28 40.73 -43.68
CA GLU A 73 53.95 40.95 -43.09
C GLU A 73 52.95 39.80 -43.40
N ARG A 74 53.09 39.20 -44.58
CA ARG A 74 52.24 38.07 -45.00
C ARG A 74 52.52 36.79 -44.21
N GLU A 75 53.78 36.48 -43.97
CA GLU A 75 54.13 35.31 -43.13
C GLU A 75 53.73 35.50 -41.67
N GLN A 76 53.91 36.75 -41.16
CA GLN A 76 53.42 37.10 -39.81
C GLN A 76 51.90 36.94 -39.70
N GLN A 77 51.11 37.45 -40.67
CA GLN A 77 49.66 37.28 -40.71
C GLN A 77 49.25 35.81 -40.74
N ILE A 78 49.94 34.96 -41.50
CA ILE A 78 49.69 33.51 -41.56
C ILE A 78 49.96 32.85 -40.21
N ALA A 79 51.10 33.18 -39.58
CA ALA A 79 51.51 32.66 -38.28
C ALA A 79 50.53 33.08 -37.17
N GLU A 80 50.14 34.35 -37.14
CA GLU A 80 49.20 34.91 -36.17
C GLU A 80 47.83 34.23 -36.29
N LYS A 81 47.34 34.01 -37.54
CA LYS A 81 46.08 33.33 -37.77
C LYS A 81 46.08 31.86 -37.33
N ALA A 82 47.19 31.14 -37.58
CA ALA A 82 47.39 29.80 -37.11
C ALA A 82 47.42 29.73 -35.56
N GLU A 83 48.11 30.66 -34.92
CA GLU A 83 48.18 30.78 -33.47
C GLU A 83 46.80 31.17 -32.86
N GLN A 84 46.04 31.98 -33.52
CA GLN A 84 44.66 32.30 -33.11
C GLN A 84 43.79 31.04 -33.10
N VAL A 85 43.89 30.15 -34.12
CA VAL A 85 43.21 28.87 -34.15
C VAL A 85 43.66 27.99 -32.99
N ARG A 86 44.98 27.83 -32.78
CA ARG A 86 45.55 27.05 -31.66
C ARG A 86 45.08 27.53 -30.28
N ARG A 87 45.10 28.83 -30.04
CA ARG A 87 44.58 29.42 -28.78
C ARG A 87 43.09 29.22 -28.62
N GLY A 88 42.32 29.38 -29.69
CA GLY A 88 40.85 29.10 -29.68
C GLY A 88 40.54 27.64 -29.30
N LEU A 89 41.26 26.67 -29.88
CA LEU A 89 41.08 25.25 -29.56
C LEU A 89 41.49 24.95 -28.11
N LYS A 90 42.56 25.55 -27.61
CA LYS A 90 42.99 25.40 -26.21
C LYS A 90 41.92 25.93 -25.25
N THR A 91 41.36 27.11 -25.53
CA THR A 91 40.25 27.66 -24.71
C THR A 91 39.01 26.79 -24.78
N TRP A 92 38.62 26.30 -25.96
CA TRP A 92 37.49 25.39 -26.14
C TRP A 92 37.67 24.07 -25.34
N MET A 93 38.84 23.44 -25.41
CA MET A 93 39.16 22.23 -24.64
C MET A 93 39.16 22.50 -23.14
N SER A 94 39.74 23.60 -22.69
CA SER A 94 39.76 23.99 -21.27
C SER A 94 38.32 24.18 -20.72
N ALA A 95 37.43 24.84 -21.48
CA ALA A 95 36.05 25.00 -21.08
C ALA A 95 35.29 23.65 -21.02
N THR A 96 35.58 22.75 -21.97
CA THR A 96 35.01 21.41 -21.98
C THR A 96 35.47 20.58 -20.77
N SER A 97 36.79 20.58 -20.48
CA SER A 97 37.39 19.91 -19.32
C SER A 97 36.78 20.41 -18.00
N ALA A 98 36.61 21.73 -17.85
CA ALA A 98 36.01 22.32 -16.66
C ALA A 98 34.54 21.85 -16.50
N SER A 99 33.76 21.82 -17.58
CA SER A 99 32.36 21.35 -17.56
C SER A 99 32.27 19.86 -17.18
N VAL A 100 33.13 19.01 -17.73
CA VAL A 100 33.20 17.58 -17.42
C VAL A 100 33.64 17.37 -15.96
N ARG A 101 34.60 18.10 -15.48
CA ARG A 101 35.07 18.04 -14.09
C ARG A 101 33.96 18.36 -13.10
N ASN A 102 33.23 19.44 -13.33
CA ASN A 102 32.10 19.83 -12.49
C ASN A 102 31.00 18.73 -12.53
N PHE A 103 30.71 18.20 -13.73
CA PHE A 103 29.74 17.12 -13.88
C PHE A 103 30.14 15.86 -13.11
N ILE A 104 31.41 15.43 -13.18
CA ILE A 104 31.93 14.28 -12.40
C ILE A 104 31.79 14.55 -10.90
N SER A 105 32.13 15.76 -10.44
CA SER A 105 31.98 16.13 -9.03
C SER A 105 30.52 16.06 -8.56
N ASP A 106 29.59 16.54 -9.38
CA ASP A 106 28.15 16.50 -9.07
C ASP A 106 27.58 15.07 -9.07
N CYS A 107 28.16 14.16 -9.87
CA CYS A 107 27.76 12.75 -9.94
C CYS A 107 28.43 11.88 -8.87
N THR A 108 29.47 12.36 -8.19
CA THR A 108 30.19 11.58 -7.18
C THR A 108 29.37 11.53 -5.88
N PRO A 109 28.87 10.35 -5.47
CA PRO A 109 28.07 10.23 -4.26
C PRO A 109 28.98 10.24 -3.02
N ALA A 110 28.38 10.51 -1.84
CA ALA A 110 29.02 10.24 -0.56
C ALA A 110 29.19 8.73 -0.33
N ASP A 111 30.17 8.35 0.47
CA ASP A 111 30.41 6.95 0.80
C ASP A 111 29.29 6.35 1.65
N ILE A 112 28.91 5.13 1.32
CA ILE A 112 27.90 4.34 2.04
C ILE A 112 28.62 3.29 2.90
N TYR A 113 28.32 3.30 4.19
CA TYR A 113 28.88 2.34 5.14
C TYR A 113 27.82 1.31 5.52
N PRO A 114 28.03 0.00 5.22
CA PRO A 114 27.04 -1.06 5.49
C PRO A 114 26.55 -1.10 6.94
N ASP A 115 27.43 -0.88 7.91
CA ASP A 115 27.08 -0.97 9.32
C ASP A 115 26.17 0.18 9.78
N GLN A 116 26.42 1.41 9.30
CA GLN A 116 25.55 2.55 9.58
C GLN A 116 24.15 2.32 8.99
N LEU A 117 24.10 1.76 7.79
CA LEU A 117 22.83 1.46 7.12
C LEU A 117 22.06 0.35 7.85
N ARG A 118 22.75 -0.68 8.34
CA ARG A 118 22.15 -1.75 9.17
C ARG A 118 21.59 -1.21 10.48
N GLU A 119 22.34 -0.38 11.18
CA GLU A 119 21.89 0.24 12.43
C GLU A 119 20.67 1.15 12.21
N ALA A 120 20.66 1.93 11.14
CA ALA A 120 19.52 2.76 10.79
C ALA A 120 18.25 1.94 10.47
N ILE A 121 18.40 0.81 9.76
CA ILE A 121 17.29 -0.13 9.49
C ILE A 121 16.77 -0.75 10.79
N LYS A 122 17.65 -1.19 11.69
CA LYS A 122 17.26 -1.74 13.00
C LYS A 122 16.56 -0.70 13.88
N ALA A 123 17.03 0.54 13.87
CA ALA A 123 16.42 1.62 14.63
C ALA A 123 14.97 1.89 14.17
N ASP A 124 14.74 2.00 12.86
CA ASP A 124 13.40 2.16 12.29
C ASP A 124 12.52 0.92 12.56
N GLU A 125 13.06 -0.29 12.43
CA GLU A 125 12.36 -1.53 12.76
C GLU A 125 11.95 -1.57 14.24
N SER A 126 12.81 -1.11 15.15
CA SER A 126 12.53 -1.11 16.59
C SER A 126 11.33 -0.23 16.94
N GLU A 127 11.07 0.85 16.21
CA GLU A 127 9.89 1.69 16.39
C GLU A 127 8.59 0.90 16.10
N TYR A 128 8.59 0.03 15.08
CA TYR A 128 7.45 -0.86 14.81
C TYR A 128 7.29 -1.93 15.88
N ARG A 129 8.38 -2.46 16.42
CA ARG A 129 8.34 -3.47 17.48
C ARG A 129 7.85 -2.92 18.83
N HIS A 130 8.10 -1.65 19.14
CA HIS A 130 7.58 -1.03 20.35
C HIS A 130 6.05 -0.91 20.32
N TYR A 131 5.46 -0.50 19.20
CA TYR A 131 4.01 -0.51 19.02
C TYR A 131 3.42 -1.93 19.12
N GLU A 132 4.16 -2.95 18.66
CA GLU A 132 3.77 -4.35 18.76
C GLU A 132 3.70 -4.82 20.20
N ALA A 133 4.68 -4.47 21.03
CA ALA A 133 4.79 -5.00 22.39
C ALA A 133 3.62 -4.56 23.27
N ASP A 134 3.21 -3.29 23.20
CA ASP A 134 2.16 -2.74 24.08
C ASP A 134 0.77 -3.21 23.65
N ASP A 135 0.36 -3.00 22.39
CA ASP A 135 -0.97 -3.39 21.91
C ASP A 135 -1.17 -4.92 21.89
N SER A 136 -0.11 -5.68 21.60
CA SER A 136 -0.21 -7.14 21.60
C SER A 136 -0.27 -7.72 22.99
N THR A 137 0.39 -7.11 23.97
CA THR A 137 0.38 -7.55 25.37
C THR A 137 -1.00 -7.35 25.98
N ASP A 138 -1.64 -6.20 25.75
CA ASP A 138 -2.99 -5.93 26.22
C ASP A 138 -4.03 -6.85 25.54
N ALA A 139 -3.95 -7.01 24.22
CA ALA A 139 -4.85 -7.89 23.49
C ALA A 139 -4.68 -9.37 23.91
N LYS A 140 -3.45 -9.78 24.21
CA LYS A 140 -3.12 -11.12 24.72
C LYS A 140 -3.70 -11.31 26.13
N ALA A 141 -3.43 -10.41 27.07
CA ALA A 141 -3.93 -10.47 28.44
C ALA A 141 -5.46 -10.49 28.47
N HIS A 142 -6.10 -9.64 27.65
CA HIS A 142 -7.56 -9.63 27.52
C HIS A 142 -8.10 -10.97 26.98
N HIS A 143 -7.47 -11.56 25.96
CA HIS A 143 -7.87 -12.85 25.43
C HIS A 143 -7.66 -13.97 26.46
N GLU A 144 -6.53 -14.00 27.17
CA GLU A 144 -6.29 -14.97 28.26
C GLU A 144 -7.36 -14.89 29.37
N ALA A 145 -7.70 -13.67 29.81
CA ALA A 145 -8.76 -13.47 30.79
C ALA A 145 -10.13 -13.97 30.30
N THR A 146 -10.46 -13.75 29.04
CA THR A 146 -11.73 -14.23 28.46
C THR A 146 -11.76 -15.74 28.24
N VAL A 147 -10.61 -16.38 27.95
CA VAL A 147 -10.47 -17.84 27.90
C VAL A 147 -10.72 -18.44 29.28
N VAL A 148 -10.11 -17.87 30.34
CA VAL A 148 -10.32 -18.33 31.74
C VAL A 148 -11.80 -18.15 32.13
N GLU A 149 -12.43 -17.01 31.77
CA GLU A 149 -13.86 -16.79 32.03
C GLU A 149 -14.73 -17.83 31.32
N LEU A 150 -14.44 -18.15 30.05
CA LEU A 150 -15.17 -19.16 29.30
C LEU A 150 -15.02 -20.56 29.87
N GLU A 151 -13.80 -20.98 30.19
CA GLU A 151 -13.57 -22.31 30.77
C GLU A 151 -14.19 -22.43 32.17
N SER A 152 -14.06 -21.40 33.00
CA SER A 152 -14.72 -21.38 34.33
C SER A 152 -16.25 -21.40 34.22
N PHE A 153 -16.80 -20.78 33.19
CA PHE A 153 -18.22 -20.86 32.89
C PHE A 153 -18.64 -22.28 32.49
N LYS A 154 -17.92 -22.92 31.57
CA LYS A 154 -18.20 -24.31 31.14
C LYS A 154 -18.18 -25.30 32.31
N GLN A 155 -17.31 -25.08 33.28
CA GLN A 155 -17.16 -25.91 34.46
C GLN A 155 -18.41 -25.95 35.34
N ARG A 156 -19.13 -24.83 35.48
CA ARG A 156 -20.35 -24.75 36.27
C ARG A 156 -21.46 -25.68 35.78
N PHE A 157 -21.32 -26.23 34.56
CA PHE A 157 -22.32 -27.12 33.93
C PHE A 157 -21.89 -28.59 33.92
N ASP A 158 -21.10 -29.04 34.91
CA ASP A 158 -20.76 -30.44 35.13
C ASP A 158 -20.28 -31.21 33.87
N GLY A 159 -19.45 -30.59 33.09
CA GLY A 159 -18.85 -31.19 31.88
C GLY A 159 -19.75 -31.22 30.63
N GLN A 160 -21.02 -30.86 30.73
CA GLN A 160 -21.96 -30.87 29.57
C GLN A 160 -21.52 -29.91 28.43
N LEU A 161 -20.76 -28.86 28.74
CA LEU A 161 -20.30 -27.87 27.81
C LEU A 161 -18.87 -28.04 27.30
N GLN A 162 -18.10 -29.03 27.82
CA GLN A 162 -16.67 -29.15 27.52
C GLN A 162 -16.36 -29.32 26.04
N LYS A 163 -17.12 -30.13 25.31
CA LYS A 163 -16.89 -30.40 23.88
C LYS A 163 -17.91 -29.70 22.97
N ARG A 164 -18.77 -28.87 23.55
CA ARG A 164 -19.84 -28.22 22.81
C ARG A 164 -19.48 -26.78 22.45
N THR A 165 -19.72 -26.40 21.22
CA THR A 165 -19.81 -25.00 20.80
C THR A 165 -21.23 -24.49 21.02
N PRO A 166 -21.42 -23.23 21.43
CA PRO A 166 -22.76 -22.69 21.58
C PRO A 166 -23.50 -22.67 20.23
N ASP A 167 -24.78 -23.01 20.28
CA ASP A 167 -25.69 -22.87 19.12
C ASP A 167 -26.02 -21.40 18.89
N ILE A 168 -25.06 -20.66 18.39
CA ILE A 168 -25.27 -19.28 17.95
C ILE A 168 -25.78 -19.36 16.52
N LYS A 169 -27.08 -19.55 16.38
CA LYS A 169 -27.70 -19.44 15.06
C LYS A 169 -27.57 -18.00 14.59
N LYS A 170 -26.99 -17.81 13.42
CA LYS A 170 -26.67 -16.51 12.81
C LYS A 170 -27.90 -15.64 12.52
N ASN A 171 -29.13 -16.12 12.77
CA ASN A 171 -30.35 -15.52 12.29
C ASN A 171 -31.43 -15.36 13.39
N VAL A 172 -31.10 -14.60 14.45
CA VAL A 172 -32.12 -14.11 15.40
C VAL A 172 -33.20 -13.32 14.63
N GLU A 173 -32.81 -12.55 13.62
CA GLU A 173 -33.71 -11.85 12.70
C GLU A 173 -34.64 -12.80 11.97
N GLN A 174 -34.16 -13.96 11.55
CA GLN A 174 -35.02 -14.97 10.90
C GLN A 174 -36.02 -15.60 11.89
N ALA A 175 -35.59 -15.85 13.14
CA ALA A 175 -36.50 -16.33 14.17
C ALA A 175 -37.62 -15.31 14.48
N ILE A 176 -37.26 -14.04 14.59
CA ILE A 176 -38.21 -12.94 14.79
C ILE A 176 -39.14 -12.82 13.57
N ALA A 177 -38.62 -12.91 12.33
CA ALA A 177 -39.43 -12.88 11.12
C ALA A 177 -40.41 -14.04 11.05
N ILE A 178 -40.03 -15.26 11.44
CA ILE A 178 -40.92 -16.44 11.53
C ILE A 178 -42.01 -16.21 12.56
N LEU A 179 -41.67 -15.70 13.74
CA LEU A 179 -42.65 -15.40 14.80
C LEU A 179 -43.67 -14.35 14.35
N ILE A 180 -43.24 -13.28 13.70
CA ILE A 180 -44.09 -12.24 13.15
C ILE A 180 -44.98 -12.84 12.04
N PHE A 181 -44.41 -13.65 11.15
CA PHE A 181 -45.16 -14.30 10.08
C PHE A 181 -46.26 -15.22 10.62
N ILE A 182 -45.94 -16.07 11.61
CA ILE A 182 -46.90 -16.99 12.25
C ILE A 182 -47.97 -16.19 12.98
N MET A 183 -47.61 -15.10 13.68
CA MET A 183 -48.56 -14.20 14.33
C MET A 183 -49.55 -13.58 13.31
N ILE A 184 -49.04 -13.15 12.14
CA ILE A 184 -49.88 -12.62 11.06
C ILE A 184 -50.82 -13.69 10.53
N VAL A 185 -50.32 -14.90 10.25
CA VAL A 185 -51.12 -16.03 9.74
C VAL A 185 -52.24 -16.39 10.74
N GLU A 186 -51.89 -16.60 12.03
CA GLU A 186 -52.86 -16.85 13.09
C GLU A 186 -53.88 -15.72 13.22
N GLY A 187 -53.40 -14.46 13.22
CA GLY A 187 -54.28 -13.29 13.29
C GLY A 187 -55.26 -13.20 12.11
N CYS A 188 -54.80 -13.51 10.89
CA CYS A 188 -55.66 -13.55 9.70
C CYS A 188 -56.70 -14.65 9.80
N PHE A 189 -56.33 -15.87 10.22
CA PHE A 189 -57.30 -16.96 10.43
C PHE A 189 -58.34 -16.58 11.50
N ASN A 190 -57.89 -16.09 12.63
CA ASN A 190 -58.76 -15.64 13.72
C ASN A 190 -59.68 -14.50 13.26
N ALA A 191 -59.17 -13.53 12.47
CA ALA A 191 -59.98 -12.43 11.94
C ALA A 191 -61.09 -12.91 11.00
N LEU A 192 -60.80 -13.89 10.12
CA LEU A 192 -61.79 -14.48 9.25
C LEU A 192 -62.92 -15.15 10.03
N LEU A 193 -62.58 -15.77 11.17
CA LEU A 193 -63.54 -16.48 12.00
C LEU A 193 -64.37 -15.54 12.90
N PHE A 194 -63.89 -14.33 13.19
CA PHE A 194 -64.58 -13.29 13.97
C PHE A 194 -65.34 -12.25 13.14
N LYS A 195 -65.18 -12.22 11.81
CA LYS A 195 -65.72 -11.18 10.93
C LYS A 195 -67.26 -11.04 11.00
N ASP A 196 -67.99 -12.18 11.12
CA ASP A 196 -69.45 -12.24 11.09
C ASP A 196 -70.02 -11.87 12.47
N ALA A 197 -69.20 -11.81 13.50
CA ALA A 197 -69.61 -11.53 14.88
C ALA A 197 -69.45 -10.09 15.32
N GLN A 198 -68.93 -9.21 14.43
CA GLN A 198 -68.62 -7.81 14.78
C GLN A 198 -69.34 -6.78 13.94
N SER A 199 -69.91 -5.73 14.57
CA SER A 199 -70.53 -4.59 13.91
C SER A 199 -69.53 -3.75 13.06
N SER A 200 -68.24 -3.74 13.42
CA SER A 200 -67.14 -3.09 12.67
C SER A 200 -66.58 -4.00 11.54
N GLY A 201 -67.16 -5.16 11.32
CA GLY A 201 -66.80 -6.08 10.23
C GLY A 201 -65.37 -6.65 10.36
N LEU A 202 -64.74 -6.93 9.23
CA LEU A 202 -63.43 -7.58 9.15
C LEU A 202 -62.31 -6.80 9.89
N LEU A 203 -62.34 -5.45 9.87
CA LEU A 203 -61.28 -4.61 10.47
C LEU A 203 -61.25 -4.74 11.99
N GLY A 204 -62.41 -4.74 12.64
CA GLY A 204 -62.51 -4.95 14.09
C GLY A 204 -62.11 -6.36 14.50
N GLY A 205 -62.54 -7.35 13.72
CA GLY A 205 -62.12 -8.75 13.91
C GLY A 205 -60.62 -8.94 13.80
N MET A 206 -59.93 -8.28 12.83
CA MET A 206 -58.48 -8.29 12.68
C MET A 206 -57.78 -7.73 13.91
N LEU A 207 -58.20 -6.59 14.44
CA LEU A 207 -57.50 -5.94 15.54
C LEU A 207 -57.51 -6.79 16.82
N ILE A 208 -58.65 -7.42 17.11
CA ILE A 208 -58.79 -8.34 18.26
C ILE A 208 -57.97 -9.61 18.02
N ALA A 209 -58.07 -10.18 16.82
CA ALA A 209 -57.36 -11.40 16.44
C ALA A 209 -55.85 -11.24 16.54
N PHE A 210 -55.29 -10.12 16.04
CA PHE A 210 -53.85 -9.80 16.20
C PHE A 210 -53.45 -9.59 17.65
N GLY A 211 -54.31 -8.96 18.45
CA GLY A 211 -54.05 -8.80 19.89
C GLY A 211 -53.95 -10.14 20.61
N ILE A 212 -54.86 -11.06 20.34
CA ILE A 212 -54.86 -12.41 20.92
C ILE A 212 -53.61 -13.19 20.47
N SER A 213 -53.32 -13.16 19.17
CA SER A 213 -52.16 -13.83 18.59
C SER A 213 -50.85 -13.28 19.17
N ALA A 214 -50.72 -11.97 19.35
CA ALA A 214 -49.56 -11.34 19.96
C ALA A 214 -49.37 -11.81 21.42
N VAL A 215 -50.44 -11.90 22.20
CA VAL A 215 -50.39 -12.38 23.59
C VAL A 215 -50.00 -13.87 23.62
N ASN A 216 -50.54 -14.69 22.73
CA ASN A 216 -50.25 -16.11 22.60
C ASN A 216 -48.75 -16.34 22.28
N VAL A 217 -48.23 -15.65 21.25
CA VAL A 217 -46.82 -15.70 20.87
C VAL A 217 -45.90 -15.16 21.99
N LEU A 218 -46.31 -14.09 22.69
CA LEU A 218 -45.55 -13.52 23.80
C LEU A 218 -45.38 -14.53 24.94
N PHE A 219 -46.43 -15.21 25.36
CA PHE A 219 -46.36 -16.24 26.38
C PHE A 219 -45.52 -17.44 25.90
N GLY A 220 -45.69 -17.87 24.66
CA GLY A 220 -44.87 -18.94 24.08
C GLY A 220 -43.38 -18.60 24.11
N VAL A 221 -42.98 -17.46 23.53
CA VAL A 221 -41.60 -17.01 23.48
C VAL A 221 -41.01 -16.80 24.88
N THR A 222 -41.74 -16.14 25.80
CA THR A 222 -41.29 -15.92 27.17
C THR A 222 -41.14 -17.24 27.93
N GLY A 223 -42.08 -18.14 27.80
CA GLY A 223 -42.02 -19.47 28.39
C GLY A 223 -40.83 -20.29 27.91
N GLY A 224 -40.52 -20.20 26.60
CA GLY A 224 -39.36 -20.86 26.01
C GLY A 224 -38.02 -20.19 26.41
N PHE A 225 -37.93 -18.89 26.18
CA PHE A 225 -36.66 -18.13 26.34
C PHE A 225 -36.27 -17.90 27.79
N VAL A 226 -37.23 -17.53 28.66
CA VAL A 226 -36.96 -17.30 30.09
C VAL A 226 -37.27 -18.55 30.89
N GLY A 227 -38.37 -19.23 30.66
CA GLY A 227 -38.82 -20.37 31.43
C GLY A 227 -37.98 -21.63 31.17
N LEU A 228 -38.23 -22.33 30.10
CA LEU A 228 -37.64 -23.65 29.81
C LEU A 228 -36.09 -23.59 29.74
N ARG A 229 -35.55 -22.49 29.21
CA ARG A 229 -34.10 -22.34 29.10
C ARG A 229 -33.41 -22.25 30.46
N HIS A 230 -34.00 -21.60 31.45
CA HIS A 230 -33.40 -21.52 32.81
C HIS A 230 -33.45 -22.83 33.59
N LEU A 231 -34.19 -23.84 33.13
CA LEU A 231 -34.10 -25.19 33.66
C LEU A 231 -32.71 -25.80 33.48
N ASN A 232 -31.98 -25.33 32.45
CA ASN A 232 -30.59 -25.73 32.20
C ASN A 232 -29.58 -24.87 32.97
N HIS A 233 -30.00 -23.94 33.86
CA HIS A 233 -29.07 -23.14 34.66
C HIS A 233 -28.35 -23.99 35.71
N PRO A 234 -27.06 -23.76 36.04
CA PRO A 234 -26.35 -24.56 37.06
C PRO A 234 -26.89 -24.33 38.46
N GLU A 235 -27.39 -23.14 38.76
CA GLU A 235 -27.84 -22.76 40.09
C GLU A 235 -29.31 -23.14 40.31
N MET A 236 -29.58 -23.88 41.41
CA MET A 236 -30.94 -24.33 41.76
C MET A 236 -31.97 -23.20 41.86
N PRO A 237 -31.67 -22.03 42.47
CA PRO A 237 -32.66 -20.93 42.52
C PRO A 237 -33.12 -20.47 41.12
N MET A 238 -32.20 -20.44 40.16
CA MET A 238 -32.51 -20.04 38.78
C MET A 238 -33.31 -21.12 38.03
N LYS A 239 -33.05 -22.42 38.31
CA LYS A 239 -33.87 -23.51 37.79
C LYS A 239 -35.32 -23.44 38.29
N VAL A 240 -35.47 -23.20 39.62
CA VAL A 240 -36.80 -23.05 40.22
C VAL A 240 -37.53 -21.83 39.61
N LEU A 241 -36.84 -20.69 39.53
CA LEU A 241 -37.42 -19.49 38.88
C LEU A 241 -37.83 -19.78 37.43
N GLY A 242 -36.98 -20.43 36.66
CA GLY A 242 -37.25 -20.86 35.29
C GLY A 242 -38.45 -21.77 35.19
N GLY A 243 -38.55 -22.75 36.12
CA GLY A 243 -39.69 -23.64 36.21
C GLY A 243 -41.00 -22.93 36.51
N ILE A 244 -40.99 -21.97 37.44
CA ILE A 244 -42.15 -21.14 37.77
C ILE A 244 -42.57 -20.32 36.55
N VAL A 245 -41.65 -19.63 35.90
CA VAL A 245 -41.94 -18.81 34.68
C VAL A 245 -42.49 -19.72 33.56
N ALA A 246 -41.89 -20.87 33.33
CA ALA A 246 -42.39 -21.83 32.34
C ALA A 246 -43.81 -22.26 32.66
N ALA A 247 -44.05 -22.69 33.91
CA ALA A 247 -45.39 -23.12 34.35
C ALA A 247 -46.45 -22.02 34.18
N VAL A 248 -46.12 -20.79 34.61
CA VAL A 248 -47.03 -19.66 34.46
C VAL A 248 -47.30 -19.34 32.98
N CYS A 249 -46.26 -19.24 32.15
CA CYS A 249 -46.44 -18.94 30.73
C CYS A 249 -47.22 -20.02 29.97
N ILE A 250 -46.93 -21.33 30.29
CA ILE A 250 -47.67 -22.43 29.66
C ILE A 250 -49.14 -22.41 30.13
N SER A 251 -49.39 -22.22 31.41
CA SER A 251 -50.75 -22.14 31.95
C SER A 251 -51.54 -20.97 31.35
N CYS A 252 -50.90 -19.77 31.24
CA CYS A 252 -51.55 -18.61 30.61
C CYS A 252 -51.77 -18.82 29.13
N GLY A 253 -50.80 -19.41 28.39
CA GLY A 253 -50.94 -19.72 26.97
C GLY A 253 -52.06 -20.72 26.72
N LEU A 254 -52.16 -21.81 27.51
CA LEU A 254 -53.26 -22.75 27.46
C LEU A 254 -54.60 -22.06 27.78
N PHE A 255 -54.66 -21.29 28.85
CA PHE A 255 -55.87 -20.54 29.23
C PHE A 255 -56.36 -19.62 28.12
N VAL A 256 -55.46 -18.84 27.51
CA VAL A 256 -55.84 -17.95 26.40
C VAL A 256 -56.42 -18.74 25.22
N ASN A 257 -55.77 -19.83 24.83
CA ASN A 257 -56.24 -20.64 23.69
C ASN A 257 -57.60 -21.31 23.95
N PHE A 258 -57.78 -21.90 25.14
CA PHE A 258 -59.06 -22.47 25.51
C PHE A 258 -60.15 -21.42 25.67
N PHE A 259 -59.83 -20.28 26.31
CA PHE A 259 -60.77 -19.17 26.47
C PHE A 259 -61.27 -18.66 25.10
N VAL A 260 -60.36 -18.43 24.16
CA VAL A 260 -60.70 -17.93 22.81
C VAL A 260 -61.56 -18.94 22.07
N ALA A 261 -61.26 -20.22 22.18
CA ALA A 261 -62.08 -21.28 21.57
C ALA A 261 -63.48 -21.34 22.17
N HIS A 262 -63.65 -21.35 23.50
CA HIS A 262 -64.95 -21.32 24.16
C HIS A 262 -65.70 -20.02 23.92
N PHE A 263 -64.99 -18.89 23.88
CA PHE A 263 -65.63 -17.61 23.52
C PHE A 263 -66.20 -17.63 22.11
N ARG A 264 -65.46 -18.22 21.16
CA ARG A 264 -65.93 -18.39 19.79
C ARG A 264 -67.15 -19.32 19.70
N ASP A 265 -67.09 -20.41 20.44
CA ASP A 265 -68.21 -21.35 20.53
C ASP A 265 -69.51 -20.67 21.07
N ALA A 266 -69.35 -19.90 22.16
CA ALA A 266 -70.47 -19.12 22.74
C ALA A 266 -71.01 -18.05 21.77
N VAL A 267 -70.10 -17.39 21.00
CA VAL A 267 -70.51 -16.45 19.94
C VAL A 267 -71.31 -17.13 18.87
N GLU A 268 -70.95 -18.34 18.42
CA GLU A 268 -71.67 -19.09 17.38
C GLU A 268 -73.04 -19.56 17.86
N VAL A 269 -73.15 -20.09 19.09
CA VAL A 269 -74.38 -20.46 19.70
C VAL A 269 -75.35 -19.25 19.83
N SER A 270 -74.82 -18.13 20.32
CA SER A 270 -75.60 -16.88 20.47
C SER A 270 -76.03 -16.29 19.13
N LEU A 271 -75.21 -16.41 18.08
CA LEU A 271 -75.52 -15.96 16.73
C LEU A 271 -76.65 -16.82 16.13
N HIS A 272 -76.58 -18.16 16.29
CA HIS A 272 -77.65 -19.07 15.82
C HIS A 272 -78.98 -18.81 16.53
N ALA A 273 -78.91 -18.52 17.86
CA ALA A 273 -80.08 -18.15 18.61
C ALA A 273 -80.73 -16.85 18.09
N ALA A 274 -79.94 -15.83 17.87
CA ALA A 274 -80.37 -14.53 17.31
C ALA A 274 -80.94 -14.66 15.89
N MET A 275 -80.38 -15.58 15.08
CA MET A 275 -80.92 -15.89 13.76
C MET A 275 -82.34 -16.56 13.85
N ALA A 276 -82.51 -17.51 14.77
CA ALA A 276 -83.75 -18.19 14.99
C ALA A 276 -84.85 -17.26 15.51
N GLU A 277 -84.49 -16.25 16.31
CA GLU A 277 -85.42 -15.23 16.85
C GLU A 277 -85.66 -14.03 15.91
N GLY A 278 -85.02 -13.96 14.75
CA GLY A 278 -85.10 -12.84 13.81
C GLY A 278 -84.52 -11.51 14.35
N SER A 279 -83.66 -11.58 15.39
CA SER A 279 -83.12 -10.45 16.12
C SER A 279 -81.67 -10.11 15.75
N LEU A 280 -81.20 -10.47 14.57
CA LEU A 280 -79.82 -10.26 14.08
C LEU A 280 -79.31 -8.82 14.17
N ALA A 281 -80.21 -7.82 14.03
CA ALA A 281 -79.88 -6.41 14.10
C ALA A 281 -79.33 -5.98 15.49
N ASN A 282 -79.64 -6.77 16.53
CA ASN A 282 -79.20 -6.45 17.93
C ASN A 282 -78.06 -7.38 18.40
N PHE A 283 -77.58 -8.26 17.56
CA PHE A 283 -76.48 -9.16 17.91
C PHE A 283 -75.14 -8.38 17.99
N SER A 284 -74.48 -8.52 19.11
CA SER A 284 -73.13 -8.05 19.29
C SER A 284 -72.34 -9.00 20.19
N MET A 285 -71.17 -9.41 19.73
CA MET A 285 -70.25 -10.25 20.53
C MET A 285 -69.86 -9.65 21.87
N PHE A 286 -69.94 -8.29 22.00
CA PHE A 286 -69.65 -7.59 23.27
C PHE A 286 -70.73 -7.79 24.32
N ASN A 287 -71.88 -8.34 23.96
CA ASN A 287 -72.94 -8.68 24.92
C ASN A 287 -72.66 -10.02 25.63
N ILE A 288 -71.67 -10.82 25.15
CA ILE A 288 -71.23 -12.04 25.81
C ILE A 288 -70.24 -11.71 26.89
N ALA A 289 -70.63 -11.91 28.15
CA ALA A 289 -69.76 -11.59 29.29
C ALA A 289 -68.62 -12.61 29.35
N PRO A 290 -67.32 -12.18 29.39
CA PRO A 290 -66.18 -13.07 29.53
C PRO A 290 -66.27 -13.98 30.76
N SER A 291 -66.87 -13.51 31.85
CA SER A 291 -67.11 -14.27 33.07
C SER A 291 -67.95 -15.53 32.82
N ASP A 292 -68.97 -15.42 31.98
CA ASP A 292 -69.89 -16.52 31.71
C ASP A 292 -69.21 -17.59 30.84
N VAL A 293 -68.36 -17.16 29.89
CA VAL A 293 -67.54 -18.07 29.10
C VAL A 293 -66.55 -18.81 30.00
N ILE A 294 -65.89 -18.11 30.92
CA ILE A 294 -64.97 -18.73 31.88
C ILE A 294 -65.72 -19.73 32.79
N ALA A 295 -66.87 -19.36 33.30
CA ALA A 295 -67.69 -20.21 34.12
C ALA A 295 -68.18 -21.48 33.39
N GLY A 296 -68.49 -21.37 32.11
CA GLY A 296 -68.89 -22.48 31.22
C GLY A 296 -67.70 -23.37 30.81
N MET A 297 -66.51 -22.80 30.67
CA MET A 297 -65.28 -23.49 30.26
C MET A 297 -64.76 -24.47 31.33
N PHE A 298 -64.71 -24.05 32.59
CA PHE A 298 -64.12 -24.88 33.66
C PHE A 298 -64.78 -26.22 33.92
N PRO A 299 -66.13 -26.40 33.87
CA PRO A 299 -66.77 -27.70 34.01
C PRO A 299 -66.48 -28.70 32.87
N ASN A 300 -66.20 -28.19 31.65
CA ASN A 300 -65.96 -29.04 30.49
C ASN A 300 -64.96 -28.34 29.53
N ILE A 301 -63.68 -28.36 29.86
CA ILE A 301 -62.62 -27.66 29.08
C ILE A 301 -62.57 -28.13 27.61
N PHE A 302 -62.87 -29.38 27.35
CA PHE A 302 -62.86 -29.96 25.98
C PHE A 302 -64.24 -30.00 25.32
N GLY A 303 -65.30 -29.48 25.94
CA GLY A 303 -66.67 -29.44 25.43
C GLY A 303 -66.84 -28.27 24.46
N LEU A 304 -66.33 -28.39 23.27
CA LEU A 304 -66.52 -27.46 22.18
C LEU A 304 -67.48 -28.12 21.13
N ASP A 305 -68.57 -27.47 20.88
CA ASP A 305 -69.59 -28.00 19.92
C ASP A 305 -69.28 -27.54 18.49
N SER A 306 -68.60 -26.42 18.32
CA SER A 306 -68.28 -25.85 17.02
C SER A 306 -66.97 -26.40 16.45
N LEU A 307 -66.98 -26.92 15.22
CA LEU A 307 -65.80 -27.31 14.46
C LEU A 307 -64.85 -26.13 14.25
N VAL A 308 -65.37 -24.93 14.16
CA VAL A 308 -64.60 -23.68 14.01
C VAL A 308 -63.85 -23.38 15.29
N ALA A 309 -64.47 -23.53 16.45
CA ALA A 309 -63.86 -23.34 17.75
C ALA A 309 -62.73 -24.37 18.01
N ILE A 310 -62.94 -25.63 17.61
CA ILE A 310 -61.89 -26.69 17.68
C ILE A 310 -60.72 -26.33 16.75
N GLY A 311 -61.02 -25.88 15.52
CA GLY A 311 -59.97 -25.43 14.57
C GLY A 311 -59.13 -24.29 15.12
N LEU A 312 -59.77 -23.29 15.73
CA LEU A 312 -59.09 -22.16 16.43
C LEU A 312 -58.18 -22.64 17.57
N LEU A 313 -58.66 -23.54 18.41
CA LEU A 313 -57.87 -24.11 19.50
C LEU A 313 -56.61 -24.81 18.97
N LEU A 314 -56.78 -25.65 17.94
CA LEU A 314 -55.65 -26.39 17.35
C LEU A 314 -54.60 -25.43 16.71
N ILE A 315 -55.04 -24.41 15.98
CA ILE A 315 -54.15 -23.41 15.37
C ILE A 315 -53.42 -22.63 16.47
N GLY A 316 -54.15 -22.12 17.45
CA GLY A 316 -53.58 -21.34 18.54
C GLY A 316 -52.57 -22.12 19.39
N LEU A 317 -52.88 -23.38 19.73
CA LEU A 317 -51.94 -24.26 20.43
C LEU A 317 -50.69 -24.58 19.58
N THR A 318 -50.89 -24.80 18.28
CA THR A 318 -49.76 -25.04 17.36
C THR A 318 -48.84 -23.83 17.31
N VAL A 319 -49.40 -22.64 17.17
CA VAL A 319 -48.64 -21.38 17.18
C VAL A 319 -47.94 -21.17 18.51
N PHE A 320 -48.62 -21.42 19.63
CA PHE A 320 -48.01 -21.35 20.97
C PHE A 320 -46.82 -22.31 21.12
N CYS A 321 -46.97 -23.57 20.68
CA CYS A 321 -45.88 -24.57 20.73
C CYS A 321 -44.70 -24.16 19.85
N ILE A 322 -44.97 -23.64 18.64
CA ILE A 322 -43.89 -23.12 17.77
C ILE A 322 -43.19 -21.95 18.45
N ALA A 323 -43.93 -20.99 19.00
CA ALA A 323 -43.36 -19.84 19.70
C ALA A 323 -42.53 -20.28 20.93
N LEU A 324 -42.98 -21.27 21.67
CA LEU A 324 -42.27 -21.86 22.79
C LEU A 324 -40.93 -22.52 22.36
N CYS A 325 -40.97 -23.29 21.28
CA CYS A 325 -39.79 -23.93 20.71
C CYS A 325 -38.81 -22.93 20.13
N GLU A 326 -39.28 -21.92 19.40
CA GLU A 326 -38.46 -20.84 18.85
C GLU A 326 -37.77 -20.03 19.99
N GLY A 327 -38.52 -19.72 21.04
CA GLY A 327 -38.00 -19.07 22.24
C GLY A 327 -36.91 -19.89 22.93
N TYR A 328 -37.12 -21.21 23.05
CA TYR A 328 -36.16 -22.11 23.69
C TYR A 328 -34.86 -22.31 22.89
N ASP A 329 -34.96 -22.53 21.57
CA ASP A 329 -33.85 -23.07 20.77
C ASP A 329 -33.22 -22.04 19.80
N ARG A 330 -34.01 -21.11 19.24
CA ARG A 330 -33.50 -20.26 18.15
C ARG A 330 -33.08 -18.86 18.55
N ILE A 331 -33.67 -18.27 19.57
CA ILE A 331 -33.32 -16.89 19.99
C ILE A 331 -31.93 -16.86 20.67
N SER A 332 -31.55 -17.93 21.38
CA SER A 332 -30.25 -18.00 22.04
C SER A 332 -29.89 -19.45 22.36
N ASP A 333 -28.64 -19.70 22.80
CA ASP A 333 -28.22 -21.02 23.23
C ASP A 333 -29.09 -21.54 24.40
N ARG A 334 -29.30 -22.87 24.47
CA ARG A 334 -30.07 -23.54 25.49
C ARG A 334 -29.52 -23.34 26.91
N PHE A 335 -28.24 -23.03 27.03
CA PHE A 335 -27.58 -22.75 28.30
C PHE A 335 -27.48 -21.25 28.54
N PRO A 336 -28.16 -20.70 29.55
CA PRO A 336 -28.19 -19.25 29.80
C PRO A 336 -26.78 -18.69 30.03
N GLY A 337 -26.42 -17.64 29.27
CA GLY A 337 -25.13 -16.98 29.37
C GLY A 337 -23.99 -17.56 28.51
N TYR A 338 -24.10 -18.83 28.06
CA TYR A 338 -23.02 -19.48 27.31
C TYR A 338 -22.66 -18.72 26.03
N GLY A 339 -23.62 -18.40 25.22
CA GLY A 339 -23.39 -17.63 23.99
C GLY A 339 -22.79 -16.23 24.23
N ARG A 340 -23.07 -15.60 25.38
CA ARG A 340 -22.48 -14.29 25.75
C ARG A 340 -20.99 -14.40 26.06
N VAL A 341 -20.62 -15.35 26.92
CA VAL A 341 -19.21 -15.56 27.32
C VAL A 341 -18.38 -16.03 26.14
N TRP A 342 -18.94 -16.93 25.31
CA TRP A 342 -18.27 -17.39 24.10
C TRP A 342 -18.04 -16.25 23.09
N ARG A 343 -19.05 -15.39 22.85
CA ARG A 343 -18.87 -14.23 21.96
C ARG A 343 -17.80 -13.28 22.47
N LYS A 344 -17.71 -13.12 23.80
CA LYS A 344 -16.68 -12.25 24.42
C LYS A 344 -15.28 -12.81 24.17
N GLU A 345 -15.09 -14.11 24.37
CA GLU A 345 -13.80 -14.79 24.06
C GLU A 345 -13.49 -14.70 22.57
N ARG A 346 -14.47 -14.96 21.71
CA ARG A 346 -14.29 -14.91 20.27
C ARG A 346 -13.91 -13.51 19.78
N ALA A 347 -14.55 -12.48 20.29
CA ALA A 347 -14.21 -11.09 19.98
C ALA A 347 -12.79 -10.71 20.43
N ALA A 348 -12.39 -11.17 21.63
CA ALA A 348 -11.03 -10.97 22.15
C ALA A 348 -9.99 -11.71 21.30
N TYR A 349 -10.28 -12.94 20.88
CA TYR A 349 -9.46 -13.70 19.94
C TYR A 349 -9.30 -12.97 18.59
N GLU A 350 -10.41 -12.50 18.01
CA GLU A 350 -10.41 -11.79 16.73
C GLU A 350 -9.65 -10.46 16.82
N LYS A 351 -9.83 -9.71 17.91
CA LYS A 351 -9.07 -8.48 18.16
C LYS A 351 -7.57 -8.77 18.25
N ARG A 352 -7.17 -9.81 18.97
CA ARG A 352 -5.76 -10.24 19.02
C ARG A 352 -5.22 -10.62 17.64
N GLN A 353 -6.01 -11.32 16.82
CA GLN A 353 -5.63 -11.66 15.45
C GLN A 353 -5.48 -10.41 14.57
N GLN A 354 -6.37 -9.43 14.74
CA GLN A 354 -6.29 -8.15 14.01
C GLN A 354 -5.02 -7.38 14.35
N VAL A 355 -4.69 -7.25 15.66
CA VAL A 355 -3.45 -6.60 16.10
C VAL A 355 -2.23 -7.30 15.50
N ARG A 356 -2.18 -8.63 15.60
CA ARG A 356 -1.10 -9.44 15.04
C ARG A 356 -0.94 -9.25 13.52
N ASN A 357 -2.05 -9.31 12.78
CA ASN A 357 -2.01 -9.13 11.33
C ASN A 357 -1.57 -7.70 10.97
N GLY A 358 -2.03 -6.70 11.72
CA GLY A 358 -1.61 -5.31 11.54
C GLY A 358 -0.09 -5.14 11.64
N VAL A 359 0.51 -5.72 12.68
CA VAL A 359 1.98 -5.71 12.86
C VAL A 359 2.70 -6.42 11.72
N ARG A 360 2.21 -7.58 11.31
CA ARG A 360 2.79 -8.33 10.19
C ARG A 360 2.72 -7.54 8.88
N ASP A 361 1.61 -6.87 8.63
CA ASP A 361 1.41 -6.05 7.45
C ASP A 361 2.30 -4.80 7.48
N ASP A 362 2.42 -4.12 8.63
CA ASP A 362 3.30 -2.96 8.81
C ASP A 362 4.78 -3.32 8.60
N LEU A 363 5.24 -4.46 9.14
CA LEU A 363 6.59 -4.98 8.91
C LEU A 363 6.81 -5.38 7.45
N SER A 364 5.84 -6.01 6.82
CA SER A 364 5.90 -6.38 5.39
C SER A 364 6.04 -5.13 4.52
N ASP A 365 5.26 -4.09 4.82
CA ASP A 365 5.33 -2.80 4.14
C ASP A 365 6.67 -2.09 4.36
N PHE A 366 7.20 -2.13 5.58
CA PHE A 366 8.52 -1.58 5.89
C PHE A 366 9.61 -2.27 5.07
N PHE A 367 9.65 -3.59 5.05
CA PHE A 367 10.65 -4.35 4.27
C PHE A 367 10.48 -4.17 2.76
N SER A 368 9.26 -4.06 2.26
CA SER A 368 9.00 -3.80 0.84
C SER A 368 9.52 -2.42 0.42
N ARG A 369 9.30 -1.40 1.25
CA ARG A 369 9.86 -0.05 1.04
C ARG A 369 11.38 -0.03 1.11
N SER A 370 11.95 -0.79 2.03
CA SER A 370 13.41 -0.93 2.14
C SER A 370 14.01 -1.58 0.89
N ARG A 371 13.41 -2.64 0.35
CA ARG A 371 13.83 -3.24 -0.93
C ARG A 371 13.79 -2.23 -2.07
N LEU A 372 12.69 -1.51 -2.22
CA LEU A 372 12.54 -0.48 -3.25
C LEU A 372 13.60 0.61 -3.12
N PHE A 373 13.97 0.99 -1.89
CA PHE A 373 15.07 1.92 -1.65
C PHE A 373 16.39 1.38 -2.21
N PHE A 374 16.79 0.15 -1.87
CA PHE A 374 18.03 -0.45 -2.37
C PHE A 374 18.06 -0.52 -3.89
N GLU A 375 17.00 -0.97 -4.53
CA GLU A 375 16.88 -1.03 -5.99
C GLU A 375 17.01 0.36 -6.63
N THR A 376 16.35 1.35 -6.04
CA THR A 376 16.40 2.73 -6.51
C THR A 376 17.81 3.31 -6.39
N GLN A 377 18.49 3.10 -5.26
CA GLN A 377 19.85 3.59 -5.07
C GLN A 377 20.84 2.88 -6.00
N GLN A 378 20.75 1.58 -6.14
CA GLN A 378 21.57 0.82 -7.07
C GLN A 378 21.42 1.32 -8.51
N THR A 379 20.18 1.54 -8.96
CA THR A 379 19.89 2.09 -10.29
C THR A 379 20.50 3.48 -10.48
N ARG A 380 20.40 4.36 -9.47
CA ARG A 380 20.99 5.69 -9.50
C ARG A 380 22.52 5.65 -9.60
N HIS A 381 23.18 4.80 -8.82
CA HIS A 381 24.61 4.60 -8.88
C HIS A 381 25.07 4.05 -10.24
N MET A 382 24.36 3.07 -10.79
CA MET A 382 24.68 2.55 -12.13
C MET A 382 24.49 3.61 -13.22
N THR A 383 23.48 4.45 -13.09
CA THR A 383 23.24 5.57 -14.02
C THR A 383 24.36 6.60 -13.90
N ALA A 384 24.76 6.97 -12.67
CA ALA A 384 25.88 7.88 -12.43
C ALA A 384 27.18 7.38 -13.09
N LYS A 385 27.53 6.11 -12.88
CA LYS A 385 28.69 5.47 -13.51
C LYS A 385 28.66 5.62 -15.02
N ARG A 386 27.54 5.25 -15.65
CA ARG A 386 27.38 5.32 -17.12
C ARG A 386 27.50 6.74 -17.67
N GLU A 387 26.94 7.72 -16.96
CA GLU A 387 27.00 9.11 -17.42
C GLU A 387 28.41 9.71 -17.23
N ILE A 388 29.16 9.30 -16.20
CA ILE A 388 30.58 9.66 -16.04
C ILE A 388 31.42 9.07 -17.17
N GLU A 389 31.24 7.78 -17.49
CA GLU A 389 31.93 7.12 -18.61
C GLU A 389 31.64 7.82 -19.95
N LYS A 390 30.38 8.19 -20.19
CA LYS A 390 29.97 8.97 -21.34
C LYS A 390 30.68 10.33 -21.41
N ALA A 391 30.77 11.05 -20.27
CA ALA A 391 31.43 12.35 -20.21
C ALA A 391 32.92 12.26 -20.55
N VAL A 392 33.61 11.24 -20.07
CA VAL A 392 35.03 11.00 -20.38
C VAL A 392 35.21 10.68 -21.86
N ASN A 393 34.41 9.77 -22.41
CA ASN A 393 34.47 9.39 -23.84
C ASN A 393 34.21 10.59 -24.77
N MET A 394 33.31 11.48 -24.37
CA MET A 394 33.05 12.72 -25.09
C MET A 394 34.26 13.67 -25.03
N LEU A 395 34.90 13.81 -23.86
CA LEU A 395 36.10 14.62 -23.73
C LEU A 395 37.25 14.10 -24.61
N GLU A 396 37.44 12.78 -24.67
CA GLU A 396 38.40 12.11 -25.55
C GLU A 396 38.07 12.38 -27.05
N THR A 397 36.83 12.24 -27.45
CA THR A 397 36.39 12.56 -28.82
C THR A 397 36.69 14.02 -29.18
N ARG A 398 36.42 14.95 -28.26
CA ARG A 398 36.69 16.38 -28.50
C ARG A 398 38.16 16.69 -28.58
N ARG A 399 38.99 16.03 -27.76
CA ARG A 399 40.46 16.15 -27.86
C ARG A 399 40.92 15.73 -29.27
N ASP A 400 40.44 14.60 -29.77
CA ASP A 400 40.83 14.09 -31.09
C ASP A 400 40.44 15.07 -32.21
N ILE A 401 39.24 15.66 -32.13
CA ILE A 401 38.80 16.73 -33.06
C ILE A 401 39.72 17.94 -32.93
N ALA A 402 40.08 18.36 -31.73
CA ALA A 402 40.97 19.51 -31.54
C ALA A 402 42.37 19.24 -32.12
N VAL A 403 42.92 18.05 -31.93
CA VAL A 403 44.22 17.62 -32.52
C VAL A 403 44.12 17.64 -34.06
N GLU A 404 43.05 17.11 -34.63
CA GLU A 404 42.86 17.07 -36.09
C GLU A 404 42.77 18.49 -36.69
N ILE A 405 41.99 19.38 -36.05
CA ILE A 405 41.88 20.77 -36.50
C ILE A 405 43.21 21.52 -36.37
N ALA A 406 43.93 21.32 -35.27
CA ALA A 406 45.24 21.92 -35.07
C ALA A 406 46.27 21.44 -36.11
N ALA A 407 46.24 20.16 -36.46
CA ALA A 407 47.11 19.58 -37.49
C ALA A 407 46.78 20.20 -38.88
N ARG A 408 45.49 20.28 -39.24
CA ARG A 408 45.07 20.92 -40.51
C ARG A 408 45.52 22.39 -40.60
N ALA A 409 45.35 23.16 -39.53
CA ALA A 409 45.79 24.54 -39.48
C ALA A 409 47.31 24.65 -39.63
N GLY A 410 48.06 23.76 -38.99
CA GLY A 410 49.53 23.66 -39.11
C GLY A 410 49.98 23.32 -40.54
N ASP A 411 49.32 22.37 -41.18
CA ASP A 411 49.64 22.00 -42.59
C ASP A 411 49.32 23.14 -43.57
N GLN A 412 48.24 23.89 -43.33
CA GLN A 412 47.96 25.08 -44.10
C GLN A 412 49.00 26.18 -43.87
N GLU A 413 49.39 26.43 -42.61
CA GLU A 413 50.46 27.37 -42.27
C GLU A 413 51.72 27.03 -43.04
N ARG A 414 52.19 25.76 -42.92
CA ARG A 414 53.36 25.27 -43.64
C ARG A 414 53.23 25.47 -45.15
N SER A 415 52.12 25.05 -45.74
CA SER A 415 51.86 25.11 -47.18
C SER A 415 51.88 26.54 -47.70
N LEU A 416 51.30 27.48 -46.95
CA LEU A 416 51.25 28.91 -47.34
C LEU A 416 52.61 29.58 -47.20
N LYS A 417 53.35 29.36 -46.11
CA LYS A 417 54.72 29.88 -45.90
C LYS A 417 55.68 29.35 -46.97
N VAL A 418 55.66 28.06 -47.26
CA VAL A 418 56.48 27.46 -48.33
C VAL A 418 56.09 28.05 -49.71
N ALA A 419 54.79 28.21 -50.00
CA ALA A 419 54.37 28.81 -51.24
C ALA A 419 54.80 30.29 -51.39
N TYR A 420 54.81 31.03 -50.27
CA TYR A 420 55.32 32.39 -50.20
C TYR A 420 56.82 32.42 -50.50
N ARG A 421 57.63 31.68 -49.73
CA ARG A 421 59.09 31.61 -49.86
C ARG A 421 59.53 31.16 -51.25
N GLN A 422 58.88 30.17 -51.82
CA GLN A 422 59.19 29.69 -53.18
C GLN A 422 58.84 30.75 -54.23
N ALA A 423 57.69 31.41 -54.15
CA ALA A 423 57.30 32.45 -55.11
C ALA A 423 58.22 33.67 -55.00
N HIS A 424 58.55 34.06 -53.79
CA HIS A 424 59.48 35.14 -53.49
C HIS A 424 60.91 34.87 -54.04
N ARG A 425 61.47 33.67 -53.77
CA ARG A 425 62.76 33.23 -54.33
C ARG A 425 62.79 33.30 -55.87
N ARG A 426 61.76 32.79 -56.51
CA ARG A 426 61.66 32.78 -58.00
C ARG A 426 61.66 34.21 -58.55
N GLU A 427 60.89 35.08 -57.92
CA GLU A 427 60.78 36.45 -58.40
C GLU A 427 62.08 37.23 -58.12
N ARG A 428 62.74 37.09 -56.96
CA ARG A 428 64.02 37.68 -56.69
C ARG A 428 65.11 37.25 -57.69
N ASN A 429 65.14 35.97 -58.04
CA ASN A 429 66.05 35.43 -59.03
C ASN A 429 65.75 36.01 -60.42
N ALA A 430 64.48 36.22 -60.76
CA ALA A 430 64.10 36.82 -62.03
C ALA A 430 64.40 38.33 -62.15
N CYS A 431 64.45 39.05 -61.05
CA CYS A 431 64.74 40.45 -60.94
C CYS A 431 66.20 40.73 -60.53
N ARG A 432 67.09 39.75 -60.51
CA ARG A 432 68.46 39.85 -59.99
C ARG A 432 69.24 40.98 -60.54
N ASP A 433 69.15 41.18 -61.85
CA ASP A 433 69.90 42.26 -62.53
C ASP A 433 69.43 43.68 -62.12
N LYS A 434 68.17 43.80 -61.62
CA LYS A 434 67.58 45.06 -61.18
C LYS A 434 67.82 45.36 -59.71
N LEU A 435 67.91 44.30 -58.89
CA LEU A 435 68.02 44.38 -57.43
C LEU A 435 69.45 44.38 -56.92
N GLY A 436 70.45 43.97 -57.74
CA GLY A 436 71.86 43.87 -57.32
C GLY A 436 72.06 43.03 -56.07
N GLU A 437 72.72 43.57 -55.06
CA GLU A 437 72.98 42.89 -53.76
C GLU A 437 71.69 42.59 -52.97
N GLN A 438 70.61 43.39 -53.22
CA GLN A 438 69.26 43.16 -52.61
C GLN A 438 68.59 41.92 -53.14
N ALA A 439 69.10 41.29 -54.20
CA ALA A 439 68.56 40.04 -54.74
C ALA A 439 68.78 38.82 -53.81
N ALA A 440 69.62 38.95 -52.81
CA ALA A 440 69.80 37.91 -51.81
C ALA A 440 68.52 37.66 -51.02
N VAL A 441 68.19 36.36 -50.83
CA VAL A 441 67.01 35.95 -50.06
C VAL A 441 67.33 35.87 -48.57
N PRO A 442 66.36 36.15 -47.67
CA PRO A 442 66.57 36.05 -46.25
C PRO A 442 67.01 34.64 -45.83
N ALA A 443 67.94 34.51 -44.88
CA ALA A 443 68.46 33.24 -44.43
C ALA A 443 67.37 32.33 -43.84
N TYR A 444 66.39 32.89 -43.15
CA TYR A 444 65.29 32.10 -42.53
C TYR A 444 64.42 31.40 -43.58
N PHE A 445 64.51 31.72 -44.87
CA PHE A 445 63.77 31.00 -45.90
C PHE A 445 64.25 29.55 -46.05
N ASP A 446 65.44 29.23 -45.60
CA ASP A 446 65.99 27.87 -45.63
C ASP A 446 65.56 27.03 -44.43
N GLU A 447 64.98 27.65 -43.42
CA GLU A 447 64.47 26.94 -42.23
C GLU A 447 63.23 26.14 -42.57
N ILE A 448 63.15 24.94 -41.98
CA ILE A 448 61.99 24.07 -42.10
C ILE A 448 60.86 24.65 -41.26
N VAL A 449 59.70 24.93 -41.91
CA VAL A 449 58.49 25.38 -41.22
C VAL A 449 57.90 24.18 -40.49
N THR A 450 58.09 24.11 -39.15
CA THR A 450 57.48 23.10 -38.29
C THR A 450 56.28 23.72 -37.59
N PRO A 451 55.05 23.19 -37.77
CA PRO A 451 53.87 23.67 -37.05
C PRO A 451 54.02 23.32 -35.55
N ASN A 452 53.74 24.29 -34.68
CA ASN A 452 53.63 24.01 -33.26
C ASN A 452 52.24 23.43 -32.95
N LEU A 453 52.15 22.13 -32.61
CA LEU A 453 50.90 21.49 -32.28
C LEU A 453 50.66 21.55 -30.77
N PRO A 454 49.52 22.09 -30.34
CA PRO A 454 49.19 22.16 -28.90
C PRO A 454 48.96 20.74 -28.33
N ALA A 455 49.47 20.51 -27.13
CA ALA A 455 49.09 19.34 -26.35
C ALA A 455 47.76 19.60 -25.63
N PHE A 456 46.83 18.67 -25.76
CA PHE A 456 45.55 18.69 -25.05
C PHE A 456 45.57 17.56 -24.01
N ASP A 457 45.88 17.92 -22.76
CA ASP A 457 45.93 16.98 -21.63
C ASP A 457 44.60 17.00 -20.87
N TYR A 458 44.05 15.80 -20.58
CA TYR A 458 42.86 15.57 -19.76
C TYR A 458 43.10 14.44 -18.73
N SER A 459 44.32 14.16 -18.40
CA SER A 459 44.71 13.11 -17.43
C SER A 459 44.03 13.31 -16.08
N LYS A 460 43.92 14.56 -15.62
CA LYS A 460 43.27 14.93 -14.35
C LYS A 460 41.77 14.58 -14.33
N GLU A 461 41.04 14.86 -15.41
CA GLU A 461 39.63 14.55 -15.54
C GLU A 461 39.40 13.03 -15.58
N ARG A 462 40.30 12.31 -16.25
CA ARG A 462 40.25 10.83 -16.29
C ARG A 462 40.54 10.21 -14.93
N GLU A 463 41.51 10.75 -14.19
CA GLU A 463 41.82 10.30 -12.84
C GLU A 463 40.64 10.56 -11.88
N GLN A 464 40.05 11.75 -11.93
CA GLN A 464 38.88 12.11 -11.15
C GLN A 464 37.68 11.19 -11.49
N ALA A 465 37.43 10.89 -12.77
CA ALA A 465 36.38 9.98 -13.20
C ALA A 465 36.63 8.57 -12.67
N ASN A 466 37.83 8.04 -12.76
CA ASN A 466 38.18 6.74 -12.24
C ASN A 466 37.98 6.66 -10.70
N ALA A 467 38.34 7.70 -9.97
CA ALA A 467 38.09 7.78 -8.53
C ALA A 467 36.60 7.79 -8.21
N ALA A 468 35.80 8.57 -8.96
CA ALA A 468 34.35 8.63 -8.80
C ALA A 468 33.67 7.29 -9.13
N ILE A 469 34.09 6.62 -10.21
CA ILE A 469 33.58 5.30 -10.60
C ILE A 469 33.90 4.28 -9.50
N LYS A 470 35.11 4.30 -8.95
CA LYS A 470 35.50 3.40 -7.86
C LYS A 470 34.67 3.64 -6.60
N ALA A 471 34.40 4.89 -6.23
CA ALA A 471 33.53 5.23 -5.11
C ALA A 471 32.10 4.71 -5.34
N ILE A 472 31.57 4.86 -6.56
CA ILE A 472 30.25 4.32 -6.95
C ILE A 472 30.22 2.80 -6.84
N GLU A 473 31.26 2.11 -7.31
CA GLU A 473 31.35 0.64 -7.23
C GLU A 473 31.41 0.16 -5.77
N ASN A 474 32.16 0.83 -4.92
CA ASN A 474 32.19 0.55 -3.49
C ASN A 474 30.79 0.73 -2.85
N ASN A 475 30.08 1.78 -3.22
CA ASN A 475 28.71 2.02 -2.73
C ASN A 475 27.72 0.94 -3.21
N ILE A 476 27.82 0.52 -4.47
CA ILE A 476 26.99 -0.59 -4.99
C ILE A 476 27.29 -1.87 -4.21
N GLN A 477 28.54 -2.16 -3.91
CA GLN A 477 28.94 -3.31 -3.09
C GLN A 477 28.39 -3.21 -1.66
N ALA A 478 28.49 -2.04 -1.04
CA ALA A 478 27.93 -1.78 0.29
C ALA A 478 26.41 -1.97 0.34
N LEU A 479 25.69 -1.48 -0.68
CA LEU A 479 24.26 -1.68 -0.83
C LEU A 479 23.89 -3.16 -1.00
N ASN A 480 24.65 -3.93 -1.79
CA ASN A 480 24.42 -5.37 -1.97
C ASN A 480 24.61 -6.15 -0.67
N ILE A 481 25.71 -5.89 0.05
CA ILE A 481 26.01 -6.52 1.35
C ILE A 481 24.88 -6.24 2.36
N THR A 482 24.40 -4.99 2.39
CA THR A 482 23.33 -4.60 3.33
C THR A 482 21.99 -5.21 2.91
N ARG A 483 21.71 -5.31 1.63
CA ARG A 483 20.49 -5.96 1.11
C ARG A 483 20.46 -7.45 1.44
N GLU A 484 21.57 -8.16 1.25
CA GLU A 484 21.68 -9.58 1.63
C GLU A 484 21.47 -9.79 3.13
N TRP A 485 22.10 -8.95 3.94
CA TRP A 485 21.88 -8.98 5.38
C TRP A 485 20.40 -8.71 5.72
N MET A 486 19.77 -7.73 5.09
CA MET A 486 18.35 -7.41 5.30
C MET A 486 17.44 -8.61 4.97
N GLU A 487 17.66 -9.33 3.86
CA GLU A 487 16.87 -10.51 3.51
C GLU A 487 17.02 -11.63 4.56
N GLN A 488 18.22 -11.86 5.08
CA GLN A 488 18.44 -12.80 6.18
C GLN A 488 17.76 -12.33 7.47
N HIS A 489 17.81 -11.03 7.72
CA HIS A 489 17.18 -10.43 8.89
C HIS A 489 15.65 -10.55 8.83
N ILE A 490 15.03 -10.31 7.68
CA ILE A 490 13.59 -10.53 7.43
C ILE A 490 13.20 -11.96 7.78
N GLN A 491 13.94 -12.95 7.32
CA GLN A 491 13.67 -14.35 7.64
C GLN A 491 13.76 -14.63 9.15
N THR A 492 14.72 -14.02 9.83
CA THR A 492 14.89 -14.16 11.28
C THR A 492 13.71 -13.54 12.04
N VAL A 493 13.27 -12.34 11.63
CA VAL A 493 12.10 -11.67 12.21
C VAL A 493 10.83 -12.50 11.99
N GLN A 494 10.61 -13.01 10.79
CA GLN A 494 9.45 -13.86 10.49
C GLN A 494 9.43 -15.17 11.31
N LYS A 495 10.58 -15.82 11.48
CA LYS A 495 10.72 -16.99 12.36
C LYS A 495 10.47 -16.63 13.82
N GLY A 496 10.97 -15.49 14.28
CA GLY A 496 10.72 -14.96 15.62
C GLY A 496 9.22 -14.75 15.89
N LEU A 497 8.50 -14.10 14.98
CA LEU A 497 7.05 -13.89 15.08
C LEU A 497 6.29 -15.23 15.14
N SER A 498 6.60 -16.17 14.25
CA SER A 498 5.95 -17.50 14.27
C SER A 498 6.21 -18.28 15.57
N SER A 499 7.41 -18.20 16.13
CA SER A 499 7.74 -18.84 17.41
C SER A 499 7.01 -18.22 18.61
N ILE A 500 6.79 -16.90 18.59
CA ILE A 500 5.99 -16.22 19.61
C ILE A 500 4.53 -16.67 19.51
N GLU A 501 3.99 -16.77 18.30
CA GLU A 501 2.62 -17.25 18.06
C GLU A 501 2.42 -18.67 18.59
N GLN A 502 3.35 -19.55 18.30
CA GLN A 502 3.30 -20.93 18.79
C GLN A 502 3.30 -20.97 20.33
N ARG A 503 4.24 -20.27 20.97
CA ARG A 503 4.31 -20.20 22.44
C ARG A 503 3.03 -19.66 23.07
N VAL A 504 2.41 -18.64 22.47
CA VAL A 504 1.14 -18.10 22.96
C VAL A 504 0.00 -19.09 22.72
N GLY A 505 -0.02 -19.80 21.61
CA GLY A 505 -0.97 -20.89 21.35
C GLY A 505 -0.87 -21.99 22.39
N ASP A 506 0.34 -22.47 22.64
CA ASP A 506 0.64 -23.51 23.64
C ASP A 506 0.25 -23.08 25.07
N HIS A 507 0.53 -21.82 25.42
CA HIS A 507 0.14 -21.24 26.72
C HIS A 507 -1.38 -21.21 26.90
N ILE A 508 -2.13 -20.78 25.91
CA ILE A 508 -3.60 -20.77 25.96
C ILE A 508 -4.16 -22.19 26.05
N GLN A 509 -3.57 -23.14 25.33
CA GLN A 509 -3.97 -24.54 25.43
C GLN A 509 -3.68 -25.09 26.84
N ALA A 510 -2.52 -24.80 27.40
CA ALA A 510 -2.17 -25.19 28.77
C ALA A 510 -3.10 -24.56 29.80
N LEU A 511 -3.53 -23.31 29.61
CA LEU A 511 -4.55 -22.67 30.46
C LEU A 511 -5.88 -23.44 30.41
N ARG A 512 -6.34 -23.81 29.21
CA ARG A 512 -7.57 -24.62 29.03
C ARG A 512 -7.45 -25.98 29.72
N GLU A 513 -6.33 -26.69 29.55
CA GLU A 513 -6.08 -27.99 30.16
C GLU A 513 -5.96 -27.91 31.70
N LYS A 514 -5.26 -26.88 32.21
CA LYS A 514 -5.12 -26.66 33.66
C LYS A 514 -6.48 -26.42 34.30
N GLN A 515 -7.31 -25.63 33.66
CA GLN A 515 -8.66 -25.37 34.12
C GLN A 515 -9.49 -26.65 34.14
N GLN A 516 -9.38 -27.51 33.12
CA GLN A 516 -10.06 -28.80 33.07
C GLN A 516 -9.60 -29.79 34.14
N ARG A 517 -8.29 -29.85 34.47
CA ARG A 517 -7.75 -30.72 35.51
C ARG A 517 -8.14 -30.29 36.92
N HIS A 518 -8.21 -28.99 37.17
CA HIS A 518 -8.59 -28.47 38.50
C HIS A 518 -10.00 -28.90 38.90
N ASP A 519 -10.83 -29.24 37.95
CA ASP A 519 -12.23 -29.64 38.13
C ASP A 519 -12.39 -31.13 38.39
N HIS A 520 -11.61 -31.95 37.69
CA HIS A 520 -11.59 -33.39 38.03
C HIS A 520 -11.13 -33.62 39.46
N ALA A 521 -10.25 -32.77 40.00
CA ALA A 521 -9.79 -32.87 41.39
C ALA A 521 -10.78 -32.34 42.42
N LYS A 522 -11.75 -31.50 42.03
CA LYS A 522 -12.82 -31.00 42.92
C LYS A 522 -14.08 -31.85 42.88
N SER A 523 -14.27 -32.67 41.86
CA SER A 523 -15.41 -33.57 41.69
C SER A 523 -15.13 -35.00 42.18
N ALA A 524 -13.87 -35.32 42.46
CA ALA A 524 -13.46 -36.52 43.18
C ALA A 524 -13.36 -36.25 44.68
#